data_f12f152ddde199be8cc2e076c311c5a4
#
_entry.id   f12f152ddde199be8cc2e076c311c5a4
#
_cell.length_a   1.000
_cell.length_b   1.000
_cell.length_c   1.000
_cell.angle_alpha   90.00
_cell.angle_beta   90.00
_cell.angle_gamma   90.00
#
_symmetry.space_group_name_H-M   'P 1'
#
loop_
_entity.id
_entity.type
_entity.pdbx_description
1 polymer ?
#
loop_
_entity_poly.entity_id
_entity_poly.type
_entity_poly.pdbx_seq_one_letter_code
_entity_poly.pdbx_strand_id
1 'polypeptide(L)'
;MLCTRLTNARFLTMDPDHPVAHELGIWRGRIVGLDEAVASLPAREVIDLQGATVLPGFIDSHVHLPWTGFKQNTASMAGCTRIEDALAVVADAVAARNSPGSWVSIVGYDQRALGRHLTAADLDRVGRGHKLYVLHDSGHGCVVNTAVLDLLAADVPHENGFLAEGAMGAARALRLPYSQEELAEAIGRAARTCVAEGITACAEAGIGGALFGHSPVELGAYQLAREKGLLPLRVQLMVSADRLRPVGAHEADGIPRALDLGLRTGFGDDWLSVGALKVFTDGGMMARTAALSAPYEGMDHAGQLQDDPEVLIRSIVDGHLAGWQLAVHAIGDRAADVALDALEEAQRRRPRPDARHRIEHAGLIRPDQLPRFARLGISAVVQPNFLRYFGDDYAAIMGEERAPWLYRGRGFLDHGITLVGSSDRPVTDGSPLRAVQFMVERASGSGRLIGPDEGITVDEALYAYTVAGARACRWEDTAGSLTPGKRADLVVLGDDPRRVDVSAIGDIEVVATYVDGREAGKPTM
;
A
#
# COMPACT_ATOMS: atom_id res chain seq x y z
N MET A 1 -0.47 -28.78 -26.28
CA MET A 1 0.04 -27.57 -26.99
C MET A 1 -0.02 -26.42 -26.02
N LEU A 2 1.10 -25.73 -25.81
CA LEU A 2 1.18 -24.52 -24.94
C LEU A 2 0.40 -23.35 -25.57
N CYS A 3 -0.08 -22.42 -24.74
CA CYS A 3 -0.52 -21.12 -25.24
C CYS A 3 0.70 -20.29 -25.65
N THR A 4 1.66 -20.15 -24.73
CA THR A 4 2.89 -19.37 -24.94
C THR A 4 4.08 -20.13 -24.38
N ARG A 5 5.24 -20.02 -25.05
CA ARG A 5 6.53 -20.42 -24.53
C ARG A 5 7.45 -19.19 -24.53
N LEU A 6 7.96 -18.84 -23.36
CA LEU A 6 8.95 -17.79 -23.17
C LEU A 6 10.34 -18.44 -23.22
N THR A 7 11.24 -17.90 -24.04
CA THR A 7 12.57 -18.47 -24.31
C THR A 7 13.65 -17.40 -24.20
N ASN A 8 14.91 -17.85 -24.18
CA ASN A 8 16.09 -16.98 -24.20
C ASN A 8 16.02 -15.91 -23.10
N ALA A 9 15.79 -16.36 -21.85
CA ALA A 9 15.77 -15.49 -20.67
C ALA A 9 16.43 -16.17 -19.48
N ARG A 10 16.69 -15.41 -18.47
CA ARG A 10 17.11 -15.91 -17.17
C ARG A 10 15.95 -15.80 -16.18
N PHE A 11 15.26 -16.90 -15.94
CA PHE A 11 14.17 -16.96 -14.98
C PHE A 11 14.73 -17.19 -13.58
N LEU A 12 14.59 -16.20 -12.70
CA LEU A 12 14.85 -16.30 -11.27
C LEU A 12 13.56 -16.79 -10.62
N THR A 13 13.43 -18.09 -10.46
CA THR A 13 12.14 -18.71 -10.16
C THR A 13 11.62 -18.45 -8.77
N MET A 14 12.47 -18.06 -7.84
CA MET A 14 12.19 -17.99 -6.38
C MET A 14 11.71 -19.34 -5.80
N ASP A 15 12.05 -20.43 -6.49
CA ASP A 15 11.87 -21.81 -6.06
C ASP A 15 13.22 -22.39 -5.67
N PRO A 16 13.45 -22.79 -4.40
CA PRO A 16 14.74 -23.31 -3.97
C PRO A 16 15.16 -24.61 -4.66
N ASP A 17 14.19 -25.41 -5.12
CA ASP A 17 14.46 -26.68 -5.80
C ASP A 17 14.87 -26.49 -7.27
N HIS A 18 14.51 -25.36 -7.87
CA HIS A 18 14.82 -25.01 -9.25
C HIS A 18 15.10 -23.50 -9.40
N PRO A 19 16.16 -22.96 -8.81
CA PRO A 19 16.33 -21.50 -8.59
C PRO A 19 16.52 -20.69 -9.89
N VAL A 20 16.94 -21.30 -11.01
CA VAL A 20 17.12 -20.65 -12.30
C VAL A 20 16.62 -21.56 -13.41
N ALA A 21 15.89 -20.98 -14.36
CA ALA A 21 15.47 -21.64 -15.60
C ALA A 21 15.75 -20.73 -16.82
N HIS A 22 15.64 -21.26 -18.05
CA HIS A 22 15.90 -20.54 -19.29
C HIS A 22 14.70 -20.54 -20.25
N GLU A 23 13.76 -21.46 -20.06
CA GLU A 23 12.50 -21.53 -20.78
C GLU A 23 11.33 -21.73 -19.82
N LEU A 24 10.17 -21.18 -20.16
CA LEU A 24 8.94 -21.31 -19.37
C LEU A 24 7.75 -21.50 -20.30
N GLY A 25 6.95 -22.54 -20.03
CA GLY A 25 5.74 -22.84 -20.77
C GLY A 25 4.48 -22.43 -20.03
N ILE A 26 3.57 -21.77 -20.76
CA ILE A 26 2.29 -21.27 -20.23
C ILE A 26 1.12 -21.96 -20.93
N TRP A 27 0.15 -22.38 -20.13
CA TRP A 27 -1.14 -22.87 -20.62
C TRP A 27 -2.28 -22.39 -19.71
N ARG A 28 -3.25 -21.71 -20.31
CA ARG A 28 -4.41 -21.15 -19.60
C ARG A 28 -4.02 -20.32 -18.39
N GLY A 29 -3.05 -19.42 -18.55
CA GLY A 29 -2.59 -18.52 -17.50
C GLY A 29 -1.74 -19.16 -16.40
N ARG A 30 -1.40 -20.46 -16.52
CA ARG A 30 -0.56 -21.17 -15.55
C ARG A 30 0.75 -21.63 -16.14
N ILE A 31 1.78 -21.65 -15.33
CA ILE A 31 3.08 -22.25 -15.63
C ILE A 31 2.88 -23.78 -15.65
N VAL A 32 3.27 -24.42 -16.74
CA VAL A 32 3.13 -25.89 -16.88
C VAL A 32 4.46 -26.61 -16.81
N GLY A 33 5.56 -25.92 -16.96
CA GLY A 33 6.90 -26.49 -16.87
C GLY A 33 7.98 -25.47 -17.20
N LEU A 34 9.21 -25.87 -16.93
CA LEU A 34 10.43 -25.11 -17.14
C LEU A 34 11.40 -25.95 -17.99
N ASP A 35 12.28 -25.31 -18.75
CA ASP A 35 13.40 -25.88 -19.49
C ASP A 35 13.02 -27.14 -20.31
N GLU A 36 13.68 -28.27 -20.08
CA GLU A 36 13.47 -29.52 -20.84
C GLU A 36 12.03 -30.01 -20.82
N ALA A 37 11.26 -29.71 -19.74
CA ALA A 37 9.86 -30.11 -19.65
C ALA A 37 8.97 -29.41 -20.68
N VAL A 38 9.41 -28.28 -21.25
CA VAL A 38 8.63 -27.50 -22.23
C VAL A 38 9.33 -27.29 -23.57
N ALA A 39 10.64 -27.52 -23.68
CA ALA A 39 11.45 -27.22 -24.84
C ALA A 39 10.93 -27.91 -26.13
N SER A 40 10.45 -29.16 -26.03
CA SER A 40 9.91 -29.94 -27.16
C SER A 40 8.40 -29.79 -27.36
N LEU A 41 7.69 -29.09 -26.47
CA LEU A 41 6.24 -28.96 -26.55
C LEU A 41 5.84 -27.93 -27.62
N PRO A 42 4.87 -28.26 -28.51
CA PRO A 42 4.36 -27.28 -29.47
C PRO A 42 3.66 -26.12 -28.70
N ALA A 43 3.96 -24.90 -29.11
CA ALA A 43 3.34 -23.68 -28.59
C ALA A 43 2.64 -22.92 -29.72
N ARG A 44 1.55 -22.19 -29.37
CA ARG A 44 0.89 -21.29 -30.33
C ARG A 44 1.74 -20.05 -30.59
N GLU A 45 2.43 -19.60 -29.55
CA GLU A 45 3.31 -18.44 -29.58
C GLU A 45 4.61 -18.77 -28.87
N VAL A 46 5.73 -18.36 -29.46
CA VAL A 46 7.05 -18.43 -28.84
C VAL A 46 7.60 -17.00 -28.79
N ILE A 47 7.90 -16.54 -27.59
CA ILE A 47 8.41 -15.18 -27.34
C ILE A 47 9.87 -15.30 -26.92
N ASP A 48 10.77 -14.71 -27.71
CA ASP A 48 12.18 -14.53 -27.37
C ASP A 48 12.33 -13.29 -26.49
N LEU A 49 12.78 -13.49 -25.26
CA LEU A 49 12.99 -12.40 -24.28
C LEU A 49 14.41 -11.81 -24.34
N GLN A 50 15.21 -12.17 -25.37
CA GLN A 50 16.49 -11.53 -25.72
C GLN A 50 17.53 -11.46 -24.58
N GLY A 51 17.54 -12.46 -23.71
CA GLY A 51 18.47 -12.54 -22.60
C GLY A 51 18.02 -11.79 -21.33
N ALA A 52 16.79 -11.25 -21.31
CA ALA A 52 16.23 -10.53 -20.18
C ALA A 52 16.18 -11.39 -18.90
N THR A 53 16.12 -10.73 -17.76
CA THR A 53 15.88 -11.38 -16.47
C THR A 53 14.39 -11.39 -16.15
N VAL A 54 13.88 -12.54 -15.72
CA VAL A 54 12.46 -12.71 -15.37
C VAL A 54 12.33 -13.17 -13.92
N LEU A 55 11.45 -12.51 -13.18
CA LEU A 55 11.06 -12.91 -11.81
C LEU A 55 9.57 -13.21 -11.75
N PRO A 56 9.08 -13.85 -10.67
CA PRO A 56 7.67 -13.77 -10.32
C PRO A 56 7.26 -12.29 -10.24
N GLY A 57 6.07 -11.98 -10.70
CA GLY A 57 5.54 -10.63 -10.57
C GLY A 57 5.58 -10.16 -9.11
N PHE A 58 5.94 -8.91 -8.90
CA PHE A 58 6.01 -8.34 -7.56
C PHE A 58 4.63 -8.29 -6.91
N ILE A 59 4.61 -8.46 -5.58
CA ILE A 59 3.44 -8.37 -4.75
C ILE A 59 3.63 -7.21 -3.78
N ASP A 60 2.86 -6.14 -3.95
CA ASP A 60 2.85 -5.03 -3.00
C ASP A 60 1.80 -5.29 -1.92
N SER A 61 2.27 -5.63 -0.73
CA SER A 61 1.40 -6.16 0.31
C SER A 61 0.63 -5.08 1.10
N HIS A 62 0.83 -3.80 0.80
CA HIS A 62 0.17 -2.67 1.48
C HIS A 62 0.13 -1.45 0.57
N VAL A 63 -1.03 -1.20 -0.05
CA VAL A 63 -1.25 -0.05 -0.95
C VAL A 63 -2.58 0.62 -0.67
N HIS A 64 -2.75 1.85 -1.18
CA HIS A 64 -4.01 2.57 -1.23
C HIS A 64 -4.31 2.97 -2.69
N LEU A 65 -4.93 2.04 -3.45
CA LEU A 65 -5.18 2.23 -4.89
C LEU A 65 -6.10 3.43 -5.18
N PRO A 66 -7.27 3.59 -4.53
CA PRO A 66 -8.12 4.74 -4.79
C PRO A 66 -7.40 6.06 -4.52
N TRP A 67 -6.72 6.16 -3.38
CA TRP A 67 -5.96 7.36 -3.03
C TRP A 67 -4.83 7.64 -4.03
N THR A 68 -4.10 6.62 -4.45
CA THR A 68 -3.06 6.70 -5.50
C THR A 68 -3.66 7.26 -6.80
N GLY A 69 -4.76 6.68 -7.27
CA GLY A 69 -5.39 7.09 -8.51
C GLY A 69 -6.02 8.49 -8.44
N PHE A 70 -6.51 8.91 -7.29
CA PHE A 70 -6.93 10.30 -7.09
C PHE A 70 -5.74 11.25 -7.12
N LYS A 71 -4.64 10.93 -6.42
CA LYS A 71 -3.42 11.76 -6.40
C LYS A 71 -2.83 11.93 -7.81
N GLN A 72 -2.82 10.88 -8.62
CA GLN A 72 -2.33 10.91 -10.02
C GLN A 72 -3.18 11.81 -10.94
N ASN A 73 -4.47 11.95 -10.66
CA ASN A 73 -5.39 12.79 -11.45
C ASN A 73 -5.63 14.16 -10.79
N THR A 74 -4.83 14.52 -9.80
CA THR A 74 -4.94 15.78 -9.09
C THR A 74 -3.92 16.76 -9.66
N ALA A 75 -4.40 17.91 -10.14
CA ALA A 75 -3.54 18.98 -10.59
C ALA A 75 -2.64 19.46 -9.44
N SER A 76 -1.39 19.81 -9.75
CA SER A 76 -0.42 20.24 -8.76
C SER A 76 0.03 21.67 -9.01
N MET A 77 0.09 22.46 -7.94
CA MET A 77 0.67 23.81 -7.93
C MET A 77 2.15 23.80 -7.51
N ALA A 78 2.76 22.63 -7.36
CA ALA A 78 4.17 22.55 -7.00
C ALA A 78 5.03 23.35 -7.99
N GLY A 79 5.87 24.25 -7.47
CA GLY A 79 6.70 25.13 -8.27
C GLY A 79 6.04 26.44 -8.73
N CYS A 80 4.75 26.67 -8.47
CA CYS A 80 4.12 27.98 -8.70
C CYS A 80 4.67 29.01 -7.70
N THR A 81 5.13 30.16 -8.22
CA THR A 81 5.65 31.27 -7.41
C THR A 81 4.80 32.53 -7.50
N ARG A 82 3.75 32.51 -8.31
CA ARG A 82 2.82 33.64 -8.51
C ARG A 82 1.38 33.15 -8.43
N ILE A 83 0.50 34.01 -7.91
CA ILE A 83 -0.95 33.72 -7.81
C ILE A 83 -1.55 33.41 -9.19
N GLU A 84 -1.16 34.14 -10.24
CA GLU A 84 -1.66 33.95 -11.61
C GLU A 84 -1.31 32.56 -12.15
N ASP A 85 -0.09 32.05 -11.87
CA ASP A 85 0.34 30.72 -12.31
C ASP A 85 -0.48 29.63 -11.58
N ALA A 86 -0.70 29.82 -10.27
CA ALA A 86 -1.54 28.93 -9.47
C ALA A 86 -3.00 28.92 -9.98
N LEU A 87 -3.56 30.09 -10.33
CA LEU A 87 -4.91 30.19 -10.90
C LEU A 87 -5.02 29.59 -12.32
N ALA A 88 -3.95 29.63 -13.11
CA ALA A 88 -3.91 28.93 -14.39
C ALA A 88 -4.03 27.40 -14.19
N VAL A 89 -3.32 26.82 -13.21
CA VAL A 89 -3.47 25.40 -12.86
C VAL A 89 -4.91 25.06 -12.46
N VAL A 90 -5.57 25.94 -11.69
CA VAL A 90 -6.99 25.75 -11.34
C VAL A 90 -7.87 25.80 -12.58
N ALA A 91 -7.66 26.79 -13.45
CA ALA A 91 -8.45 26.96 -14.67
C ALA A 91 -8.36 25.75 -15.60
N ASP A 92 -7.14 25.19 -15.78
CA ASP A 92 -6.90 23.99 -16.58
C ASP A 92 -7.57 22.76 -15.95
N ALA A 93 -7.45 22.60 -14.63
CA ALA A 93 -8.10 21.52 -13.91
C ALA A 93 -9.63 21.59 -13.99
N VAL A 94 -10.21 22.79 -13.96
CA VAL A 94 -11.65 23.04 -14.14
C VAL A 94 -12.07 22.74 -15.59
N ALA A 95 -11.29 23.19 -16.58
CA ALA A 95 -11.58 22.97 -18.00
C ALA A 95 -11.58 21.47 -18.38
N ALA A 96 -10.80 20.66 -17.67
CA ALA A 96 -10.76 19.22 -17.86
C ALA A 96 -12.01 18.47 -17.31
N ARG A 97 -12.97 19.16 -16.67
CA ARG A 97 -14.17 18.55 -16.09
C ARG A 97 -15.36 18.66 -17.02
N ASN A 98 -16.03 17.53 -17.23
CA ASN A 98 -17.19 17.46 -18.11
C ASN A 98 -18.53 17.72 -17.39
N SER A 99 -18.54 17.64 -16.05
CA SER A 99 -19.77 17.73 -15.24
C SER A 99 -19.81 19.04 -14.46
N PRO A 100 -20.71 19.99 -14.78
CA PRO A 100 -20.86 21.24 -14.02
C PRO A 100 -21.10 20.98 -12.53
N GLY A 101 -20.53 21.81 -11.66
CA GLY A 101 -20.68 21.70 -10.20
C GLY A 101 -19.93 20.53 -9.56
N SER A 102 -19.14 19.76 -10.32
CA SER A 102 -18.32 18.69 -9.79
C SER A 102 -17.18 19.22 -8.92
N TRP A 103 -16.61 18.32 -8.11
CA TRP A 103 -15.43 18.64 -7.32
C TRP A 103 -14.16 18.68 -8.17
N VAL A 104 -13.31 19.67 -7.91
CA VAL A 104 -11.96 19.77 -8.46
C VAL A 104 -10.99 19.88 -7.28
N SER A 105 -10.15 18.88 -7.13
CA SER A 105 -9.10 18.86 -6.12
C SER A 105 -7.77 19.25 -6.76
N ILE A 106 -7.00 20.07 -6.06
CA ILE A 106 -5.67 20.54 -6.47
C ILE A 106 -4.77 20.41 -5.23
N VAL A 107 -3.49 20.15 -5.42
CA VAL A 107 -2.53 19.95 -4.33
C VAL A 107 -1.28 20.82 -4.51
N GLY A 108 -0.48 20.91 -3.45
CA GLY A 108 0.88 21.41 -3.55
C GLY A 108 1.00 22.93 -3.66
N TYR A 109 0.02 23.71 -3.15
CA TYR A 109 0.26 25.15 -3.05
C TYR A 109 1.04 25.49 -1.76
N ASP A 110 1.96 26.44 -1.89
CA ASP A 110 2.74 26.97 -0.77
C ASP A 110 2.57 28.50 -0.74
N GLN A 111 1.93 29.02 0.33
CA GLN A 111 1.72 30.45 0.50
C GLN A 111 3.03 31.24 0.64
N ARG A 112 4.12 30.59 1.07
CA ARG A 112 5.42 31.24 1.19
C ARG A 112 5.99 31.58 -0.19
N ALA A 113 5.84 30.64 -1.16
CA ALA A 113 6.24 30.83 -2.54
C ALA A 113 5.32 31.83 -3.27
N LEU A 114 4.01 31.80 -2.98
CA LEU A 114 3.01 32.67 -3.59
C LEU A 114 2.96 34.09 -2.96
N GLY A 115 3.62 34.30 -1.81
CA GLY A 115 3.61 35.57 -1.06
C GLY A 115 2.38 35.78 -0.16
N ARG A 116 1.31 35.00 -0.33
CA ARG A 116 0.12 34.97 0.51
C ARG A 116 -0.66 33.68 0.32
N HIS A 117 -1.63 33.42 1.19
CA HIS A 117 -2.63 32.40 0.91
C HIS A 117 -3.50 32.77 -0.30
N LEU A 118 -3.93 31.74 -1.04
CA LEU A 118 -5.07 31.86 -1.95
C LEU A 118 -6.33 32.15 -1.13
N THR A 119 -7.31 32.78 -1.77
CA THR A 119 -8.61 33.08 -1.15
C THR A 119 -9.76 32.44 -1.93
N ALA A 120 -10.94 32.33 -1.31
CA ALA A 120 -12.15 31.89 -2.01
C ALA A 120 -12.42 32.76 -3.26
N ALA A 121 -12.26 34.08 -3.15
CA ALA A 121 -12.43 35.01 -4.24
C ALA A 121 -11.42 34.79 -5.40
N ASP A 122 -10.16 34.42 -5.10
CA ASP A 122 -9.21 34.05 -6.14
C ASP A 122 -9.71 32.82 -6.92
N LEU A 123 -10.16 31.80 -6.21
CA LEU A 123 -10.65 30.55 -6.79
C LEU A 123 -11.95 30.74 -7.59
N ASP A 124 -12.85 31.60 -7.12
CA ASP A 124 -14.11 31.89 -7.80
C ASP A 124 -13.93 32.52 -9.20
N ARG A 125 -12.84 33.29 -9.40
CA ARG A 125 -12.49 33.89 -10.70
C ARG A 125 -12.35 32.84 -11.81
N VAL A 126 -11.92 31.64 -11.47
CA VAL A 126 -11.62 30.58 -12.46
C VAL A 126 -12.46 29.31 -12.25
N GLY A 127 -13.22 29.25 -11.16
CA GLY A 127 -13.93 28.05 -10.71
C GLY A 127 -15.15 27.64 -11.54
N ARG A 128 -15.76 28.55 -12.35
CA ARG A 128 -16.89 28.26 -13.23
C ARG A 128 -18.02 27.46 -12.58
N GLY A 129 -18.29 27.68 -11.28
CA GLY A 129 -19.33 26.98 -10.54
C GLY A 129 -18.96 25.57 -10.06
N HIS A 130 -17.73 25.14 -10.25
CA HIS A 130 -17.21 23.90 -9.65
C HIS A 130 -16.86 24.10 -8.18
N LYS A 131 -16.90 23.02 -7.39
CA LYS A 131 -16.46 22.98 -6.01
C LYS A 131 -14.95 22.77 -5.96
N LEU A 132 -14.21 23.79 -5.51
CA LEU A 132 -12.75 23.77 -5.53
C LEU A 132 -12.20 23.47 -4.14
N TYR A 133 -11.27 22.51 -4.06
CA TYR A 133 -10.55 22.14 -2.87
C TYR A 133 -9.04 22.14 -3.19
N VAL A 134 -8.30 23.09 -2.67
CA VAL A 134 -6.88 23.29 -2.92
C VAL A 134 -6.10 22.97 -1.65
N LEU A 135 -5.45 21.82 -1.62
CA LEU A 135 -4.70 21.33 -0.47
C LEU A 135 -3.36 22.04 -0.38
N HIS A 136 -3.04 22.56 0.80
CA HIS A 136 -1.74 23.13 1.12
C HIS A 136 -0.65 22.04 1.13
N ASP A 137 0.59 22.39 0.78
CA ASP A 137 1.72 21.47 0.69
C ASP A 137 2.03 20.76 2.02
N SER A 138 1.79 21.44 3.14
CA SER A 138 1.95 20.83 4.48
C SER A 138 0.92 19.74 4.80
N GLY A 139 -0.18 19.64 4.06
CA GLY A 139 -1.29 18.75 4.40
C GLY A 139 -2.18 19.21 5.58
N HIS A 140 -1.85 20.32 6.25
CA HIS A 140 -2.55 20.83 7.44
C HIS A 140 -3.54 21.96 7.17
N GLY A 141 -3.75 22.31 5.90
CA GLY A 141 -4.70 23.34 5.49
C GLY A 141 -5.16 23.17 4.07
N CYS A 142 -6.26 23.82 3.74
CA CYS A 142 -6.73 23.91 2.36
C CYS A 142 -7.39 25.26 2.11
N VAL A 143 -7.52 25.65 0.84
CA VAL A 143 -8.37 26.76 0.43
C VAL A 143 -9.52 26.21 -0.39
N VAL A 144 -10.73 26.67 -0.09
CA VAL A 144 -11.93 26.32 -0.83
C VAL A 144 -12.59 27.57 -1.38
N ASN A 145 -13.36 27.41 -2.46
CA ASN A 145 -14.12 28.51 -3.04
C ASN A 145 -15.49 28.69 -2.40
N THR A 146 -16.20 29.77 -2.76
CA THR A 146 -17.52 30.10 -2.22
C THR A 146 -18.51 28.94 -2.39
N ALA A 147 -18.49 28.23 -3.51
CA ALA A 147 -19.36 27.07 -3.73
C ALA A 147 -19.18 25.93 -2.70
N VAL A 148 -18.01 25.83 -2.06
CA VAL A 148 -17.77 24.88 -0.97
C VAL A 148 -18.11 25.52 0.37
N LEU A 149 -17.77 26.79 0.58
CA LEU A 149 -18.10 27.50 1.82
C LEU A 149 -19.61 27.49 2.12
N ASP A 150 -20.44 27.67 1.09
CA ASP A 150 -21.91 27.63 1.19
C ASP A 150 -22.47 26.28 1.66
N LEU A 151 -21.66 25.21 1.60
CA LEU A 151 -22.03 23.86 2.04
C LEU A 151 -21.55 23.57 3.45
N LEU A 152 -20.62 24.35 4.00
CA LEU A 152 -20.11 24.16 5.35
C LEU A 152 -21.11 24.67 6.38
N ALA A 153 -21.09 24.08 7.57
CA ALA A 153 -21.82 24.64 8.71
C ALA A 153 -21.25 26.03 9.07
N ALA A 154 -22.13 26.94 9.48
CA ALA A 154 -21.76 28.35 9.70
C ALA A 154 -20.73 28.57 10.83
N ASP A 155 -20.54 27.59 11.70
CA ASP A 155 -19.59 27.59 12.80
C ASP A 155 -18.20 27.03 12.42
N VAL A 156 -18.02 26.54 11.19
CA VAL A 156 -16.71 26.08 10.72
C VAL A 156 -15.80 27.28 10.49
N PRO A 157 -14.69 27.44 11.26
CA PRO A 157 -13.84 28.61 11.15
C PRO A 157 -13.05 28.60 9.83
N HIS A 158 -13.02 29.74 9.15
CA HIS A 158 -12.19 29.96 7.97
C HIS A 158 -11.75 31.42 7.82
N GLU A 159 -10.61 31.64 7.18
CA GLU A 159 -10.13 32.97 6.82
C GLU A 159 -10.12 33.12 5.29
N ASN A 160 -11.09 33.83 4.74
CA ASN A 160 -11.24 34.05 3.30
C ASN A 160 -11.20 32.77 2.46
N GLY A 161 -11.74 31.66 2.98
CA GLY A 161 -11.74 30.35 2.34
C GLY A 161 -10.57 29.44 2.72
N PHE A 162 -9.59 29.91 3.49
CA PHE A 162 -8.56 29.06 4.08
C PHE A 162 -9.10 28.37 5.33
N LEU A 163 -8.98 27.05 5.39
CA LEU A 163 -9.36 26.18 6.49
C LEU A 163 -8.12 25.40 6.96
N ALA A 164 -7.93 25.31 8.26
CA ALA A 164 -6.83 24.57 8.87
C ALA A 164 -7.36 23.44 9.76
N GLU A 165 -6.56 22.39 9.96
CA GLU A 165 -6.79 21.29 10.89
C GLU A 165 -8.23 20.72 10.84
N GLY A 166 -8.97 20.75 11.93
CA GLY A 166 -10.34 20.24 12.03
C GLY A 166 -11.31 20.88 11.03
N ALA A 167 -11.16 22.18 10.74
CA ALA A 167 -11.97 22.88 9.74
C ALA A 167 -11.74 22.33 8.32
N MET A 168 -10.49 22.01 7.96
CA MET A 168 -10.17 21.30 6.71
C MET A 168 -10.88 19.95 6.66
N GLY A 169 -10.95 19.23 7.79
CA GLY A 169 -11.68 17.97 7.91
C GLY A 169 -13.16 18.08 7.54
N ALA A 170 -13.82 19.18 7.96
CA ALA A 170 -15.22 19.45 7.61
C ALA A 170 -15.41 19.63 6.09
N ALA A 171 -14.53 20.39 5.42
CA ALA A 171 -14.57 20.54 3.97
C ALA A 171 -14.31 19.21 3.23
N ARG A 172 -13.38 18.39 3.73
CA ARG A 172 -13.10 17.07 3.19
C ARG A 172 -14.29 16.12 3.33
N ALA A 173 -14.99 16.18 4.46
CA ALA A 173 -16.17 15.34 4.72
C ALA A 173 -17.32 15.61 3.73
N LEU A 174 -17.46 16.83 3.21
CA LEU A 174 -18.46 17.17 2.18
C LEU A 174 -18.23 16.41 0.85
N ARG A 175 -17.01 15.95 0.61
CA ARG A 175 -16.66 15.20 -0.60
C ARG A 175 -16.96 13.71 -0.47
N LEU A 176 -17.05 13.19 0.73
CA LEU A 176 -17.33 11.77 0.99
C LEU A 176 -18.84 11.51 1.09
N PRO A 177 -19.30 10.31 0.69
CA PRO A 177 -18.55 9.25 0.02
C PRO A 177 -18.35 9.54 -1.47
N TYR A 178 -17.27 9.00 -2.04
CA TYR A 178 -17.11 8.98 -3.50
C TYR A 178 -18.08 7.98 -4.13
N SER A 179 -18.48 8.23 -5.38
CA SER A 179 -19.25 7.26 -6.15
C SER A 179 -18.43 6.04 -6.52
N GLN A 180 -19.07 4.90 -6.74
CA GLN A 180 -18.37 3.68 -7.19
C GLN A 180 -17.65 3.90 -8.53
N GLU A 181 -18.20 4.74 -9.40
CA GLU A 181 -17.63 5.08 -10.70
C GLU A 181 -16.30 5.86 -10.54
N GLU A 182 -16.31 6.92 -9.73
CA GLU A 182 -15.08 7.70 -9.44
C GLU A 182 -13.99 6.84 -8.82
N LEU A 183 -14.38 5.95 -7.90
CA LEU A 183 -13.46 5.01 -7.27
C LEU A 183 -12.92 3.99 -8.28
N ALA A 184 -13.77 3.39 -9.11
CA ALA A 184 -13.35 2.41 -10.11
C ALA A 184 -12.35 3.00 -11.11
N GLU A 185 -12.57 4.24 -11.56
CA GLU A 185 -11.63 4.96 -12.41
C GLU A 185 -10.30 5.26 -11.70
N ALA A 186 -10.33 5.67 -10.44
CA ALA A 186 -9.13 5.91 -9.64
C ALA A 186 -8.34 4.62 -9.43
N ILE A 187 -9.01 3.53 -9.05
CA ILE A 187 -8.43 2.19 -8.92
C ILE A 187 -7.74 1.78 -10.22
N GLY A 188 -8.43 1.96 -11.37
CA GLY A 188 -7.88 1.61 -12.68
C GLY A 188 -6.62 2.40 -13.06
N ARG A 189 -6.54 3.69 -12.69
CA ARG A 189 -5.32 4.50 -12.90
C ARG A 189 -4.15 3.98 -12.08
N ALA A 190 -4.36 3.78 -10.78
CA ALA A 190 -3.34 3.26 -9.88
C ALA A 190 -2.87 1.85 -10.29
N ALA A 191 -3.80 0.98 -10.67
CA ALA A 191 -3.50 -0.38 -11.11
C ALA A 191 -2.59 -0.42 -12.35
N ARG A 192 -2.78 0.49 -13.32
CA ARG A 192 -1.88 0.61 -14.48
C ARG A 192 -0.47 1.02 -14.08
N THR A 193 -0.32 1.93 -13.13
CA THR A 193 1.01 2.30 -12.60
C THR A 193 1.67 1.12 -11.90
N CYS A 194 0.92 0.39 -11.07
CA CYS A 194 1.44 -0.83 -10.43
C CYS A 194 1.97 -1.82 -11.46
N VAL A 195 1.21 -2.09 -12.51
CA VAL A 195 1.64 -3.02 -13.58
C VAL A 195 2.88 -2.49 -14.32
N ALA A 196 2.96 -1.19 -14.59
CA ALA A 196 4.15 -0.60 -15.22
C ALA A 196 5.42 -0.74 -14.37
N GLU A 197 5.28 -0.96 -13.06
CA GLU A 197 6.38 -1.19 -12.11
C GLU A 197 6.60 -2.68 -11.78
N GLY A 198 5.97 -3.59 -12.54
CA GLY A 198 6.15 -5.04 -12.35
C GLY A 198 5.27 -5.66 -11.27
N ILE A 199 4.33 -4.93 -10.69
CA ILE A 199 3.41 -5.43 -9.67
C ILE A 199 2.26 -6.17 -10.35
N THR A 200 2.11 -7.46 -10.03
CA THR A 200 1.04 -8.32 -10.56
C THR A 200 -0.09 -8.58 -9.57
N ALA A 201 0.19 -8.33 -8.30
CA ALA A 201 -0.79 -8.46 -7.23
C ALA A 201 -0.53 -7.44 -6.12
N CYS A 202 -1.58 -6.98 -5.45
CA CYS A 202 -1.44 -6.09 -4.30
C CYS A 202 -2.53 -6.30 -3.25
N ALA A 203 -2.28 -5.80 -2.03
CA ALA A 203 -3.26 -5.77 -0.96
C ALA A 203 -3.63 -4.32 -0.62
N GLU A 204 -4.89 -3.97 -0.85
CA GLU A 204 -5.49 -2.68 -0.49
C GLU A 204 -5.66 -2.57 1.02
N ALA A 205 -5.06 -1.57 1.63
CA ALA A 205 -4.85 -1.50 3.07
C ALA A 205 -5.94 -0.76 3.84
N GLY A 206 -7.18 -1.08 3.57
CA GLY A 206 -8.33 -0.63 4.36
C GLY A 206 -9.43 0.01 3.51
N ILE A 207 -10.51 -0.74 3.32
CA ILE A 207 -11.70 -0.28 2.59
C ILE A 207 -12.89 -0.15 3.52
N GLY A 208 -13.85 0.66 3.09
CA GLY A 208 -15.19 0.76 3.67
C GLY A 208 -15.31 1.69 4.87
N GLY A 209 -14.24 2.06 5.52
CA GLY A 209 -14.28 2.91 6.72
C GLY A 209 -12.92 3.33 7.26
N ALA A 210 -12.89 3.79 8.51
CA ALA A 210 -11.73 4.34 9.19
C ALA A 210 -11.07 5.52 8.45
N LEU A 211 -9.74 5.66 8.61
CA LEU A 211 -8.99 6.82 8.12
C LEU A 211 -8.89 6.89 6.59
N PHE A 212 -8.88 5.74 5.89
CA PHE A 212 -8.56 5.66 4.48
C PHE A 212 -9.71 5.20 3.58
N GLY A 213 -10.82 4.71 4.14
CA GLY A 213 -12.00 4.35 3.35
C GLY A 213 -12.64 5.57 2.68
N HIS A 214 -13.03 5.40 1.43
CA HIS A 214 -13.59 6.45 0.58
C HIS A 214 -15.10 6.32 0.43
N SER A 215 -15.66 5.14 0.72
CA SER A 215 -17.08 4.85 0.64
C SER A 215 -17.42 3.62 1.49
N PRO A 216 -18.59 3.58 2.15
CA PRO A 216 -19.05 2.36 2.84
C PRO A 216 -19.32 1.19 1.88
N VAL A 217 -19.45 1.43 0.58
CA VAL A 217 -19.67 0.44 -0.48
C VAL A 217 -18.46 0.28 -1.40
N GLU A 218 -17.27 0.54 -0.91
CA GLU A 218 -16.02 0.62 -1.68
C GLU A 218 -15.64 -0.71 -2.37
N LEU A 219 -15.98 -1.86 -1.77
CA LEU A 219 -15.80 -3.17 -2.41
C LEU A 219 -16.52 -3.23 -3.77
N GLY A 220 -17.73 -2.65 -3.87
CA GLY A 220 -18.46 -2.57 -5.13
C GLY A 220 -17.73 -1.80 -6.22
N ALA A 221 -16.91 -0.81 -5.87
CA ALA A 221 -16.09 -0.09 -6.83
C ALA A 221 -14.96 -0.98 -7.42
N TYR A 222 -14.38 -1.88 -6.63
CA TYR A 222 -13.41 -2.88 -7.14
C TYR A 222 -14.07 -3.91 -8.06
N GLN A 223 -15.29 -4.35 -7.73
CA GLN A 223 -16.08 -5.22 -8.63
C GLN A 223 -16.37 -4.50 -9.96
N LEU A 224 -16.82 -3.26 -9.89
CA LEU A 224 -17.07 -2.42 -11.07
C LEU A 224 -15.80 -2.19 -11.90
N ALA A 225 -14.65 -1.92 -11.26
CA ALA A 225 -13.37 -1.78 -11.95
C ALA A 225 -12.99 -3.06 -12.70
N ARG A 226 -13.24 -4.23 -12.09
CA ARG A 226 -13.01 -5.53 -12.73
C ARG A 226 -13.97 -5.77 -13.90
N GLU A 227 -15.26 -5.53 -13.74
CA GLU A 227 -16.29 -5.67 -14.78
C GLU A 227 -15.96 -4.80 -16.01
N LYS A 228 -15.42 -3.61 -15.79
CA LYS A 228 -14.97 -2.68 -16.83
C LYS A 228 -13.60 -3.00 -17.43
N GLY A 229 -12.91 -4.04 -16.94
CA GLY A 229 -11.55 -4.37 -17.39
C GLY A 229 -10.49 -3.34 -16.98
N LEU A 230 -10.75 -2.54 -15.95
CA LEU A 230 -9.83 -1.52 -15.45
C LEU A 230 -8.82 -2.10 -14.44
N LEU A 231 -8.96 -3.35 -14.02
CA LEU A 231 -8.14 -3.99 -13.00
C LEU A 231 -7.23 -5.06 -13.64
N PRO A 232 -6.04 -4.68 -14.15
CA PRO A 232 -5.13 -5.58 -14.85
C PRO A 232 -4.26 -6.43 -13.92
N LEU A 233 -4.42 -6.31 -12.61
CA LEU A 233 -3.68 -7.03 -11.57
C LEU A 233 -4.62 -7.63 -10.52
N ARG A 234 -4.09 -8.52 -9.67
CA ARG A 234 -4.88 -9.15 -8.59
C ARG A 234 -4.92 -8.26 -7.37
N VAL A 235 -6.09 -8.17 -6.73
CA VAL A 235 -6.26 -7.34 -5.53
C VAL A 235 -6.87 -8.14 -4.40
N GLN A 236 -6.25 -8.05 -3.24
CA GLN A 236 -6.83 -8.48 -1.98
C GLN A 236 -7.26 -7.26 -1.17
N LEU A 237 -8.49 -7.26 -0.67
CA LEU A 237 -9.07 -6.13 0.04
C LEU A 237 -9.00 -6.35 1.55
N MET A 238 -8.32 -5.50 2.28
CA MET A 238 -8.40 -5.46 3.73
C MET A 238 -9.61 -4.64 4.14
N VAL A 239 -10.49 -5.22 4.95
CA VAL A 239 -11.68 -4.53 5.44
C VAL A 239 -11.37 -3.78 6.72
N SER A 240 -11.81 -2.55 6.85
CA SER A 240 -11.64 -1.77 8.08
C SER A 240 -12.41 -2.38 9.26
N ALA A 241 -11.76 -2.48 10.43
CA ALA A 241 -12.31 -3.14 11.62
C ALA A 241 -13.55 -2.44 12.19
N ASP A 242 -13.73 -1.15 11.92
CA ASP A 242 -14.93 -0.40 12.31
C ASP A 242 -16.20 -0.84 11.55
N ARG A 243 -16.03 -1.67 10.51
CA ARG A 243 -17.16 -2.31 9.82
C ARG A 243 -17.71 -3.53 10.55
N LEU A 244 -16.97 -4.12 11.50
CA LEU A 244 -17.52 -5.19 12.34
C LEU A 244 -18.57 -4.63 13.28
N ARG A 245 -19.71 -5.30 13.32
CA ARG A 245 -20.84 -4.96 14.19
C ARG A 245 -21.28 -6.16 15.03
N PRO A 246 -21.95 -5.95 16.17
CA PRO A 246 -22.56 -7.04 16.92
C PRO A 246 -23.50 -7.84 16.02
N VAL A 247 -23.38 -9.17 16.06
CA VAL A 247 -24.21 -10.10 15.30
C VAL A 247 -24.85 -11.11 16.25
N GLY A 248 -26.06 -11.55 15.92
CA GLY A 248 -26.77 -12.57 16.67
C GLY A 248 -26.32 -13.99 16.29
N ALA A 249 -25.00 -14.24 16.29
CA ALA A 249 -24.46 -15.57 16.06
C ALA A 249 -24.82 -16.53 17.20
N HIS A 250 -24.85 -17.85 16.93
CA HIS A 250 -25.07 -18.84 17.97
C HIS A 250 -23.94 -18.79 19.01
N GLU A 251 -24.26 -18.96 20.29
CA GLU A 251 -23.30 -18.87 21.40
C GLU A 251 -22.10 -19.81 21.21
N ALA A 252 -22.32 -21.01 20.69
CA ALA A 252 -21.25 -21.98 20.43
C ALA A 252 -20.22 -21.53 19.36
N ASP A 253 -20.58 -20.56 18.50
CA ASP A 253 -19.65 -20.00 17.50
C ASP A 253 -18.62 -19.07 18.13
N GLY A 254 -18.96 -18.45 19.27
CA GLY A 254 -18.09 -17.53 19.99
C GLY A 254 -17.72 -16.28 19.18
N ILE A 255 -18.64 -15.80 18.31
CA ILE A 255 -18.42 -14.64 17.41
C ILE A 255 -19.26 -13.46 17.91
N PRO A 256 -18.68 -12.52 18.66
CA PRO A 256 -19.42 -11.38 19.18
C PRO A 256 -19.73 -10.31 18.11
N ARG A 257 -18.81 -10.12 17.16
CA ARG A 257 -18.90 -9.12 16.08
C ARG A 257 -18.41 -9.71 14.75
N ALA A 258 -19.08 -9.36 13.66
CA ALA A 258 -18.73 -9.79 12.32
C ALA A 258 -19.21 -8.78 11.26
N LEU A 259 -18.82 -8.98 10.02
CA LEU A 259 -19.56 -8.45 8.87
C LEU A 259 -20.86 -9.24 8.68
N ASP A 260 -21.79 -8.63 7.96
CA ASP A 260 -23.02 -9.30 7.56
C ASP A 260 -22.73 -10.64 6.87
N LEU A 261 -23.58 -11.63 7.10
CA LEU A 261 -23.43 -13.00 6.58
C LEU A 261 -22.17 -13.72 7.08
N GLY A 262 -21.41 -13.17 8.03
CA GLY A 262 -20.17 -13.77 8.53
C GLY A 262 -19.03 -13.76 7.51
N LEU A 263 -19.03 -12.82 6.57
CA LEU A 263 -17.93 -12.64 5.61
C LEU A 263 -16.61 -12.41 6.35
N ARG A 264 -15.54 -13.02 5.84
CA ARG A 264 -14.19 -12.95 6.43
C ARG A 264 -13.11 -13.26 5.41
N THR A 265 -11.86 -13.25 5.83
CA THR A 265 -10.68 -13.62 5.04
C THR A 265 -10.91 -14.87 4.19
N GLY A 266 -10.56 -14.77 2.90
CA GLY A 266 -10.58 -15.87 1.95
C GLY A 266 -11.83 -15.92 1.06
N PHE A 267 -12.76 -14.99 1.19
CA PHE A 267 -13.91 -14.90 0.28
C PHE A 267 -13.51 -14.15 -1.02
N GLY A 268 -13.92 -14.69 -2.16
CA GLY A 268 -13.61 -14.13 -3.48
C GLY A 268 -12.95 -15.14 -4.40
N ASP A 269 -12.16 -14.66 -5.35
CA ASP A 269 -11.44 -15.48 -6.31
C ASP A 269 -9.97 -15.03 -6.46
N ASP A 270 -9.25 -15.60 -7.43
CA ASP A 270 -7.85 -15.30 -7.68
C ASP A 270 -7.59 -13.85 -8.14
N TRP A 271 -8.62 -13.09 -8.57
CA TRP A 271 -8.49 -11.72 -9.05
C TRP A 271 -8.89 -10.67 -8.01
N LEU A 272 -9.94 -10.96 -7.28
CA LEU A 272 -10.48 -10.06 -6.27
C LEU A 272 -10.95 -10.87 -5.06
N SER A 273 -10.33 -10.66 -3.93
CA SER A 273 -10.64 -11.40 -2.70
C SER A 273 -10.65 -10.51 -1.47
N VAL A 274 -11.36 -10.96 -0.43
CA VAL A 274 -11.35 -10.36 0.90
C VAL A 274 -10.17 -10.94 1.67
N GLY A 275 -9.28 -10.05 2.09
CA GLY A 275 -8.06 -10.36 2.84
C GLY A 275 -8.21 -10.16 4.34
N ALA A 276 -7.25 -9.43 4.92
CA ALA A 276 -7.20 -9.19 6.35
C ALA A 276 -8.24 -8.16 6.82
N LEU A 277 -8.49 -8.16 8.13
CA LEU A 277 -9.16 -7.08 8.83
C LEU A 277 -8.11 -6.04 9.23
N LYS A 278 -8.24 -4.80 8.74
CA LYS A 278 -7.33 -3.69 9.04
C LYS A 278 -7.74 -3.01 10.33
N VAL A 279 -6.83 -2.94 11.29
CA VAL A 279 -6.97 -2.24 12.56
C VAL A 279 -5.92 -1.15 12.65
N PHE A 280 -6.27 0.05 13.09
CA PHE A 280 -5.33 1.14 13.36
C PHE A 280 -5.10 1.27 14.85
N THR A 281 -3.85 1.15 15.32
CA THR A 281 -3.52 1.29 16.75
C THR A 281 -2.88 2.63 17.07
N ASP A 282 -2.19 3.26 16.11
CA ASP A 282 -1.60 4.59 16.28
C ASP A 282 -1.64 5.43 14.99
N GLY A 283 -1.00 6.57 15.00
CA GLY A 283 -0.86 7.47 13.87
C GLY A 283 0.43 7.29 13.09
N GLY A 284 0.94 8.37 12.48
CA GLY A 284 2.12 8.39 11.62
C GLY A 284 3.36 9.02 12.29
N MET A 285 4.54 8.54 11.91
CA MET A 285 5.81 9.08 12.41
C MET A 285 6.07 10.50 11.89
N MET A 286 5.73 10.78 10.62
CA MET A 286 5.84 12.13 10.04
C MET A 286 5.03 13.18 10.82
N ALA A 287 3.84 12.82 11.27
CA ALA A 287 2.97 13.68 12.06
C ALA A 287 3.29 13.68 13.56
N ARG A 288 4.30 12.94 14.01
CA ARG A 288 4.64 12.74 15.43
C ARG A 288 3.47 12.17 16.25
N THR A 289 2.60 11.38 15.63
CA THR A 289 1.44 10.75 16.27
C THR A 289 1.60 9.24 16.44
N ALA A 290 2.68 8.65 15.92
CA ALA A 290 3.02 7.26 16.24
C ALA A 290 3.26 7.10 17.75
N ALA A 291 2.64 6.10 18.39
CA ALA A 291 2.67 5.90 19.82
C ALA A 291 3.97 5.22 20.25
N LEU A 292 4.82 5.97 20.93
CA LEU A 292 6.12 5.51 21.42
C LEU A 292 6.08 5.20 22.92
N SER A 293 6.99 4.33 23.37
CA SER A 293 7.22 4.04 24.80
C SER A 293 8.01 5.14 25.54
N ALA A 294 8.73 5.98 24.78
CA ALA A 294 9.46 7.14 25.27
C ALA A 294 9.21 8.35 24.35
N PRO A 295 9.34 9.59 24.86
CA PRO A 295 9.14 10.79 24.04
C PRO A 295 10.00 10.82 22.78
N TYR A 296 9.52 11.53 21.75
CA TYR A 296 10.33 11.91 20.61
C TYR A 296 11.52 12.76 21.07
N GLU A 297 12.66 12.63 20.39
CA GLU A 297 13.85 13.39 20.72
C GLU A 297 13.57 14.90 20.67
N GLY A 298 13.90 15.60 21.75
CA GLY A 298 13.65 17.04 21.88
C GLY A 298 12.19 17.47 22.06
N MET A 299 11.27 16.51 22.32
CA MET A 299 9.84 16.78 22.53
C MET A 299 9.39 16.26 23.91
N ASP A 300 8.25 16.77 24.40
CA ASP A 300 7.65 16.40 25.68
C ASP A 300 6.49 15.39 25.55
N HIS A 301 6.30 14.82 24.37
CA HIS A 301 5.25 13.83 24.07
C HIS A 301 5.78 12.62 23.32
N ALA A 302 5.07 11.51 23.41
CA ALA A 302 5.40 10.23 22.82
C ALA A 302 4.37 9.79 21.74
N GLY A 303 3.68 10.72 21.10
CA GLY A 303 2.55 10.40 20.25
C GLY A 303 1.35 9.83 21.02
N GLN A 304 0.46 9.16 20.33
CA GLN A 304 -0.76 8.64 20.95
C GLN A 304 -1.32 7.40 20.22
N LEU A 305 -2.01 6.56 20.97
CA LEU A 305 -2.85 5.52 20.39
C LEU A 305 -4.11 6.14 19.77
N GLN A 306 -4.71 5.44 18.81
CA GLN A 306 -5.96 5.89 18.16
C GLN A 306 -7.18 5.81 19.05
N ASP A 307 -7.14 4.95 20.08
CA ASP A 307 -8.21 4.76 21.05
C ASP A 307 -7.62 4.22 22.36
N ASP A 308 -8.47 4.04 23.37
CA ASP A 308 -8.11 3.35 24.60
C ASP A 308 -7.54 1.94 24.29
N PRO A 309 -6.42 1.54 24.93
CA PRO A 309 -5.83 0.22 24.71
C PRO A 309 -6.80 -0.95 24.82
N GLU A 310 -7.76 -0.89 25.77
CA GLU A 310 -8.75 -1.96 25.92
C GLU A 310 -9.73 -2.03 24.74
N VAL A 311 -10.06 -0.88 24.12
CA VAL A 311 -10.91 -0.82 22.92
C VAL A 311 -10.16 -1.43 21.73
N LEU A 312 -8.90 -1.08 21.55
CA LEU A 312 -8.03 -1.62 20.51
C LEU A 312 -7.85 -3.14 20.65
N ILE A 313 -7.54 -3.60 21.87
CA ILE A 313 -7.39 -5.03 22.18
C ILE A 313 -8.68 -5.78 21.86
N ARG A 314 -9.85 -5.27 22.31
CA ARG A 314 -11.13 -5.89 22.00
C ARG A 314 -11.37 -5.99 20.48
N SER A 315 -11.10 -4.93 19.74
CA SER A 315 -11.28 -4.92 18.28
C SER A 315 -10.44 -5.98 17.58
N ILE A 316 -9.17 -6.14 17.97
CA ILE A 316 -8.24 -7.16 17.46
C ILE A 316 -8.74 -8.56 17.84
N VAL A 317 -9.08 -8.78 19.10
CA VAL A 317 -9.56 -10.08 19.60
C VAL A 317 -10.87 -10.48 18.91
N ASP A 318 -11.84 -9.57 18.80
CA ASP A 318 -13.13 -9.84 18.13
C ASP A 318 -12.92 -10.22 16.66
N GLY A 319 -12.04 -9.51 15.95
CA GLY A 319 -11.68 -9.86 14.57
C GLY A 319 -11.05 -11.26 14.46
N HIS A 320 -10.16 -11.62 15.38
CA HIS A 320 -9.58 -12.96 15.43
C HIS A 320 -10.64 -14.04 15.69
N LEU A 321 -11.53 -13.83 16.67
CA LEU A 321 -12.61 -14.76 17.01
C LEU A 321 -13.59 -14.94 15.85
N ALA A 322 -13.84 -13.90 15.06
CA ALA A 322 -14.64 -13.95 13.83
C ALA A 322 -13.92 -14.63 12.65
N GLY A 323 -12.70 -15.12 12.84
CA GLY A 323 -11.97 -15.90 11.85
C GLY A 323 -11.12 -15.09 10.88
N TRP A 324 -10.97 -13.79 11.10
CA TRP A 324 -10.13 -12.93 10.24
C TRP A 324 -8.64 -13.18 10.41
N GLN A 325 -7.88 -13.08 9.32
CA GLN A 325 -6.50 -12.64 9.40
C GLN A 325 -6.52 -11.17 9.82
N LEU A 326 -5.58 -10.75 10.63
CA LEU A 326 -5.49 -9.35 11.08
C LEU A 326 -4.30 -8.66 10.44
N ALA A 327 -4.50 -7.41 10.02
CA ALA A 327 -3.48 -6.48 9.57
C ALA A 327 -3.50 -5.28 10.52
N VAL A 328 -2.62 -5.30 11.52
CA VAL A 328 -2.62 -4.33 12.61
C VAL A 328 -1.58 -3.25 12.31
N HIS A 329 -2.04 -2.03 12.05
CA HIS A 329 -1.16 -0.87 11.90
C HIS A 329 -0.50 -0.55 13.24
N ALA A 330 0.81 -0.60 13.29
CA ALA A 330 1.60 -0.18 14.44
C ALA A 330 2.95 0.39 13.97
N ILE A 331 3.09 1.70 14.03
CA ILE A 331 4.32 2.40 13.67
C ILE A 331 5.23 2.57 14.89
N GLY A 332 4.66 3.00 16.02
CA GLY A 332 5.39 3.15 17.27
C GLY A 332 5.54 1.84 18.05
N ASP A 333 6.58 1.77 18.85
CA ASP A 333 6.90 0.58 19.66
C ASP A 333 5.86 0.32 20.76
N ARG A 334 5.20 1.37 21.32
CA ARG A 334 4.06 1.22 22.24
C ARG A 334 2.82 0.66 21.51
N ALA A 335 2.56 1.12 20.28
CA ALA A 335 1.48 0.57 19.47
C ALA A 335 1.73 -0.91 19.15
N ALA A 336 2.99 -1.28 18.88
CA ALA A 336 3.41 -2.67 18.69
C ALA A 336 3.18 -3.51 19.95
N ASP A 337 3.42 -3.00 21.17
CA ASP A 337 3.10 -3.70 22.41
C ASP A 337 1.60 -4.00 22.50
N VAL A 338 0.73 -3.01 22.27
CA VAL A 338 -0.73 -3.21 22.28
C VAL A 338 -1.17 -4.24 21.26
N ALA A 339 -0.60 -4.21 20.04
CA ALA A 339 -0.89 -5.20 19.00
C ALA A 339 -0.46 -6.60 19.41
N LEU A 340 0.75 -6.76 19.96
CA LEU A 340 1.29 -8.03 20.43
C LEU A 340 0.48 -8.60 21.62
N ASP A 341 0.12 -7.76 22.59
CA ASP A 341 -0.72 -8.15 23.73
C ASP A 341 -2.10 -8.65 23.26
N ALA A 342 -2.71 -7.93 22.32
CA ALA A 342 -3.99 -8.31 21.76
C ALA A 342 -3.93 -9.64 20.98
N LEU A 343 -2.87 -9.85 20.20
CA LEU A 343 -2.69 -11.08 19.42
C LEU A 343 -2.34 -12.29 20.31
N GLU A 344 -1.61 -12.09 21.38
CA GLU A 344 -1.38 -13.13 22.42
C GLU A 344 -2.70 -13.54 23.08
N GLU A 345 -3.50 -12.55 23.51
CA GLU A 345 -4.83 -12.80 24.08
C GLU A 345 -5.77 -13.49 23.10
N ALA A 346 -5.78 -13.06 21.84
CA ALA A 346 -6.59 -13.67 20.79
C ALA A 346 -6.24 -15.15 20.57
N GLN A 347 -4.94 -15.46 20.47
CA GLN A 347 -4.46 -16.84 20.32
C GLN A 347 -4.71 -17.69 21.57
N ARG A 348 -4.66 -17.09 22.76
CA ARG A 348 -4.98 -17.78 24.02
C ARG A 348 -6.45 -18.15 24.10
N ARG A 349 -7.36 -17.26 23.62
CA ARG A 349 -8.81 -17.55 23.63
C ARG A 349 -9.21 -18.58 22.58
N ARG A 350 -8.67 -18.47 21.38
CA ARG A 350 -8.94 -19.40 20.28
C ARG A 350 -7.66 -19.66 19.48
N PRO A 351 -6.93 -20.72 19.75
CA PRO A 351 -5.71 -21.04 19.01
C PRO A 351 -5.99 -21.23 17.52
N ARG A 352 -5.27 -20.47 16.69
CA ARG A 352 -5.31 -20.53 15.23
C ARG A 352 -3.86 -20.51 14.72
N PRO A 353 -3.18 -21.65 14.60
CA PRO A 353 -1.75 -21.70 14.24
C PRO A 353 -1.46 -21.12 12.85
N ASP A 354 -2.40 -21.20 11.90
CA ASP A 354 -2.29 -20.61 10.56
C ASP A 354 -3.12 -19.31 10.43
N ALA A 355 -3.20 -18.50 11.49
CA ALA A 355 -3.91 -17.22 11.42
C ALA A 355 -3.20 -16.22 10.50
N ARG A 356 -1.85 -16.30 10.43
CA ARG A 356 -0.98 -15.45 9.59
C ARG A 356 -1.23 -13.97 9.81
N HIS A 357 -1.41 -13.59 11.08
CA HIS A 357 -1.55 -12.18 11.43
C HIS A 357 -0.31 -11.39 11.02
N ARG A 358 -0.51 -10.11 10.75
CA ARG A 358 0.56 -9.24 10.29
C ARG A 358 0.50 -7.89 11.01
N ILE A 359 1.66 -7.34 11.29
CA ILE A 359 1.80 -5.97 11.77
C ILE A 359 2.27 -5.13 10.59
N GLU A 360 1.44 -4.14 10.27
CA GLU A 360 1.68 -3.18 9.20
C GLU A 360 2.63 -2.09 9.69
N HIS A 361 3.52 -1.69 8.85
CA HIS A 361 4.63 -0.77 9.08
C HIS A 361 5.71 -1.34 9.96
N ALA A 362 5.40 -1.86 11.16
CA ALA A 362 6.41 -2.31 12.12
C ALA A 362 7.56 -1.28 12.18
N GLY A 363 7.18 0.01 12.30
CA GLY A 363 8.06 1.14 11.99
C GLY A 363 9.19 1.32 12.99
N LEU A 364 8.90 1.17 14.29
CA LEU A 364 9.90 1.16 15.35
C LEU A 364 9.66 -0.08 16.22
N ILE A 365 10.51 -1.09 16.09
CA ILE A 365 10.39 -2.33 16.84
C ILE A 365 11.62 -2.54 17.74
N ARG A 366 11.38 -2.59 19.06
CA ARG A 366 12.42 -2.84 20.04
C ARG A 366 12.95 -4.27 19.97
N PRO A 367 14.20 -4.52 20.40
CA PRO A 367 14.77 -5.87 20.41
C PRO A 367 13.96 -6.89 21.24
N ASP A 368 13.33 -6.46 22.34
CA ASP A 368 12.53 -7.34 23.22
C ASP A 368 11.19 -7.76 22.60
N GLN A 369 10.72 -7.06 21.58
CA GLN A 369 9.49 -7.40 20.86
C GLN A 369 9.71 -8.48 19.78
N LEU A 370 10.92 -8.62 19.21
CA LEU A 370 11.20 -9.56 18.14
C LEU A 370 10.87 -11.03 18.52
N PRO A 371 11.25 -11.54 19.70
CA PRO A 371 10.87 -12.91 20.11
C PRO A 371 9.35 -13.11 20.20
N ARG A 372 8.57 -12.06 20.47
CA ARG A 372 7.10 -12.11 20.51
C ARG A 372 6.51 -12.28 19.11
N PHE A 373 7.00 -11.52 18.12
CA PHE A 373 6.63 -11.71 16.71
C PHE A 373 6.86 -13.15 16.26
N ALA A 374 8.07 -13.67 16.53
CA ALA A 374 8.45 -15.03 16.13
C ALA A 374 7.54 -16.09 16.79
N ARG A 375 7.32 -16.01 18.11
CA ARG A 375 6.48 -16.96 18.86
C ARG A 375 5.04 -16.97 18.36
N LEU A 376 4.50 -15.81 17.95
CA LEU A 376 3.13 -15.65 17.46
C LEU A 376 2.99 -15.93 15.96
N GLY A 377 4.09 -16.15 15.24
CA GLY A 377 4.08 -16.35 13.79
C GLY A 377 3.56 -15.14 13.01
N ILE A 378 3.83 -13.93 13.51
CA ILE A 378 3.38 -12.66 12.92
C ILE A 378 4.36 -12.26 11.82
N SER A 379 3.82 -11.82 10.66
CA SER A 379 4.61 -11.20 9.61
C SER A 379 4.82 -9.70 9.88
N ALA A 380 6.02 -9.19 9.62
CA ALA A 380 6.32 -7.76 9.61
C ALA A 380 6.20 -7.23 8.18
N VAL A 381 5.28 -6.29 7.95
CA VAL A 381 5.04 -5.68 6.62
C VAL A 381 5.62 -4.27 6.63
N VAL A 382 6.76 -4.09 5.96
CA VAL A 382 7.56 -2.87 6.06
C VAL A 382 7.55 -2.05 4.77
N GLN A 383 7.80 -0.72 4.91
CA GLN A 383 7.94 0.21 3.81
C GLN A 383 9.38 0.77 3.79
N PRO A 384 10.29 0.14 3.06
CA PRO A 384 11.70 0.59 3.01
C PRO A 384 11.84 2.00 2.43
N ASN A 385 10.92 2.40 1.57
CA ASN A 385 10.86 3.72 0.97
C ASN A 385 10.80 4.85 2.01
N PHE A 386 10.18 4.61 3.17
CA PHE A 386 10.09 5.62 4.23
C PHE A 386 11.47 6.00 4.79
N LEU A 387 12.42 5.07 4.85
CA LEU A 387 13.78 5.41 5.23
C LEU A 387 14.48 6.27 4.18
N ARG A 388 14.22 6.02 2.91
CA ARG A 388 14.80 6.82 1.83
C ARG A 388 14.27 8.25 1.82
N TYR A 389 12.96 8.41 1.94
CA TYR A 389 12.30 9.72 1.79
C TYR A 389 12.22 10.51 3.08
N PHE A 390 12.10 9.86 4.23
CA PHE A 390 11.89 10.50 5.54
C PHE A 390 12.95 10.13 6.57
N GLY A 391 13.93 9.30 6.22
CA GLY A 391 14.86 8.70 7.17
C GLY A 391 15.71 9.69 7.95
N ASP A 392 16.12 10.80 7.33
CA ASP A 392 16.87 11.85 8.03
C ASP A 392 16.06 12.45 9.18
N ASP A 393 14.78 12.76 8.92
CA ASP A 393 13.86 13.28 9.92
C ASP A 393 13.53 12.21 10.97
N TYR A 394 13.25 10.97 10.56
CA TYR A 394 12.95 9.87 11.48
C TYR A 394 14.11 9.56 12.41
N ALA A 395 15.34 9.53 11.88
CA ALA A 395 16.52 9.32 12.71
C ALA A 395 16.77 10.46 13.70
N ALA A 396 16.48 11.71 13.30
CA ALA A 396 16.61 12.85 14.19
C ALA A 396 15.63 12.80 15.37
N ILE A 397 14.37 12.45 15.12
CA ILE A 397 13.34 12.39 16.15
C ILE A 397 13.37 11.12 17.01
N MET A 398 14.07 10.07 16.56
CA MET A 398 14.29 8.85 17.34
C MET A 398 15.55 8.92 18.19
N GLY A 399 16.51 9.77 17.83
CA GLY A 399 17.82 9.81 18.46
C GLY A 399 18.70 8.62 18.06
N GLU A 400 19.96 8.65 18.50
CA GLU A 400 20.96 7.66 18.07
C GLU A 400 20.68 6.24 18.57
N GLU A 401 20.07 6.10 19.73
CA GLU A 401 19.76 4.79 20.31
C GLU A 401 18.65 4.04 19.57
N ARG A 402 17.55 4.75 19.21
CA ARG A 402 16.36 4.14 18.62
C ARG A 402 16.35 4.13 17.10
N ALA A 403 17.06 5.06 16.45
CA ALA A 403 17.10 5.15 14.99
C ALA A 403 17.51 3.83 14.30
N PRO A 404 18.44 2.99 14.84
CA PRO A 404 18.74 1.68 14.26
C PRO A 404 17.56 0.70 14.25
N TRP A 405 16.54 0.89 15.06
CA TRP A 405 15.37 0.01 15.11
C TRP A 405 14.29 0.34 14.08
N LEU A 406 14.47 1.42 13.33
CA LEU A 406 13.52 1.86 12.31
C LEU A 406 13.46 0.87 11.14
N TYR A 407 12.24 0.41 10.81
CA TYR A 407 11.95 -0.46 9.66
C TYR A 407 13.01 -1.56 9.51
N ARG A 408 13.17 -2.40 10.54
CA ARG A 408 14.16 -3.46 10.60
C ARG A 408 14.08 -4.39 9.39
N GLY A 409 15.20 -5.00 9.04
CA GLY A 409 15.29 -6.06 8.05
C GLY A 409 15.95 -7.29 8.63
N ARG A 410 17.25 -7.21 8.94
CA ARG A 410 18.07 -8.31 9.47
C ARG A 410 17.50 -8.82 10.79
N GLY A 411 17.11 -7.93 11.70
CA GLY A 411 16.53 -8.30 12.99
C GLY A 411 15.28 -9.17 12.87
N PHE A 412 14.41 -8.93 11.89
CA PHE A 412 13.27 -9.81 11.63
C PHE A 412 13.71 -11.18 11.10
N LEU A 413 14.59 -11.21 10.10
CA LEU A 413 15.03 -12.45 9.46
C LEU A 413 15.79 -13.36 10.44
N ASP A 414 16.66 -12.81 11.26
CA ASP A 414 17.45 -13.56 12.24
C ASP A 414 16.58 -14.20 13.33
N HIS A 415 15.40 -13.67 13.58
CA HIS A 415 14.40 -14.25 14.48
C HIS A 415 13.40 -15.17 13.77
N GLY A 416 13.58 -15.46 12.47
CA GLY A 416 12.66 -16.30 11.68
C GLY A 416 11.30 -15.65 11.43
N ILE A 417 11.22 -14.33 11.55
CA ILE A 417 10.00 -13.56 11.28
C ILE A 417 9.89 -13.34 9.77
N THR A 418 8.72 -13.60 9.20
CA THR A 418 8.46 -13.32 7.79
C THR A 418 8.49 -11.82 7.54
N LEU A 419 9.52 -11.36 6.83
CA LEU A 419 9.65 -9.97 6.37
C LEU A 419 8.95 -9.82 5.02
N VAL A 420 8.05 -8.86 4.91
CA VAL A 420 7.21 -8.62 3.73
C VAL A 420 7.40 -7.19 3.26
N GLY A 421 7.68 -7.03 1.96
CA GLY A 421 7.82 -5.72 1.34
C GLY A 421 6.48 -5.11 0.94
N SER A 422 6.40 -3.78 1.02
CA SER A 422 5.25 -2.99 0.59
C SER A 422 5.62 -1.52 0.40
N SER A 423 4.73 -0.75 -0.24
CA SER A 423 5.00 0.65 -0.55
C SER A 423 4.26 1.65 0.32
N ASP A 424 3.05 1.32 0.75
CA ASP A 424 2.08 2.26 1.33
C ASP A 424 1.82 3.46 0.40
N ARG A 425 1.83 3.20 -0.94
CA ARG A 425 1.52 4.26 -1.92
C ARG A 425 0.11 4.81 -1.72
N PRO A 426 -0.13 6.10 -1.85
CA PRO A 426 0.75 7.12 -2.42
C PRO A 426 1.53 7.94 -1.38
N VAL A 427 1.77 7.42 -0.17
CA VAL A 427 2.57 8.14 0.84
C VAL A 427 3.99 8.39 0.30
N THR A 428 4.58 7.37 -0.33
CA THR A 428 5.83 7.48 -1.08
C THR A 428 5.70 6.87 -2.48
N ASP A 429 6.78 6.91 -3.27
CA ASP A 429 6.98 6.13 -4.48
C ASP A 429 6.81 4.63 -4.18
N GLY A 430 6.12 3.93 -5.05
CA GLY A 430 5.76 2.53 -4.85
C GLY A 430 6.58 1.52 -5.66
N SER A 431 7.66 1.93 -6.35
CA SER A 431 8.48 1.01 -7.15
C SER A 431 9.11 -0.10 -6.30
N PRO A 432 8.82 -1.39 -6.56
CA PRO A 432 9.41 -2.50 -5.82
C PRO A 432 10.92 -2.58 -5.97
N LEU A 433 11.47 -2.26 -7.15
CA LEU A 433 12.92 -2.29 -7.38
C LEU A 433 13.65 -1.23 -6.54
N ARG A 434 13.07 -0.02 -6.42
CA ARG A 434 13.61 1.00 -5.49
C ARG A 434 13.52 0.54 -4.03
N ALA A 435 12.42 -0.08 -3.66
CA ALA A 435 12.25 -0.62 -2.31
C ALA A 435 13.28 -1.73 -2.01
N VAL A 436 13.53 -2.64 -2.96
CA VAL A 436 14.60 -3.66 -2.87
C VAL A 436 15.96 -2.99 -2.65
N GLN A 437 16.30 -1.98 -3.45
CA GLN A 437 17.52 -1.18 -3.26
C GLN A 437 17.61 -0.63 -1.83
N PHE A 438 16.54 0.02 -1.35
CA PHE A 438 16.55 0.66 -0.04
C PHE A 438 16.60 -0.32 1.14
N MET A 439 16.07 -1.54 0.98
CA MET A 439 16.23 -2.61 1.97
C MET A 439 17.69 -3.03 2.14
N VAL A 440 18.47 -2.97 1.06
CA VAL A 440 19.89 -3.33 1.06
C VAL A 440 20.77 -2.16 1.53
N GLU A 441 20.58 -0.97 0.94
CA GLU A 441 21.41 0.21 1.20
C GLU A 441 21.17 0.84 2.58
N ARG A 442 19.93 0.91 3.01
CA ARG A 442 19.50 1.61 4.21
C ARG A 442 19.95 3.08 4.29
N ALA A 443 20.05 3.71 3.13
CA ALA A 443 20.47 5.10 2.99
C ALA A 443 19.26 6.03 2.87
N SER A 444 19.26 7.13 3.64
CA SER A 444 18.30 8.22 3.52
C SER A 444 18.51 9.06 2.26
N GLY A 445 17.67 10.08 2.05
CA GLY A 445 17.82 11.05 0.96
C GLY A 445 19.13 11.80 0.96
N SER A 446 19.70 12.08 2.13
CA SER A 446 21.03 12.74 2.28
C SER A 446 22.21 11.77 2.13
N GLY A 447 21.95 10.45 2.03
CA GLY A 447 22.98 9.40 2.05
C GLY A 447 23.38 8.94 3.45
N ARG A 448 22.70 9.41 4.51
CA ARG A 448 22.92 8.91 5.87
C ARG A 448 22.46 7.46 5.98
N LEU A 449 23.31 6.57 6.51
CA LEU A 449 22.96 5.20 6.81
C LEU A 449 22.14 5.13 8.11
N ILE A 450 21.01 4.42 8.07
CA ILE A 450 20.09 4.26 9.22
C ILE A 450 20.04 2.80 9.60
N GLY A 451 20.66 2.46 10.74
CA GLY A 451 20.78 1.07 11.18
C GLY A 451 21.38 0.17 10.09
N PRO A 452 22.64 0.38 9.65
CA PRO A 452 23.25 -0.39 8.56
C PRO A 452 23.24 -1.90 8.82
N ASP A 453 23.32 -2.32 10.06
CA ASP A 453 23.28 -3.73 10.45
C ASP A 453 21.90 -4.39 10.21
N GLU A 454 20.87 -3.60 9.96
CA GLU A 454 19.53 -4.07 9.57
C GLU A 454 19.36 -4.25 8.06
N GLY A 455 20.41 -4.00 7.26
CA GLY A 455 20.45 -4.28 5.84
C GLY A 455 20.31 -5.78 5.54
N ILE A 456 19.65 -6.11 4.43
CA ILE A 456 19.47 -7.47 3.96
C ILE A 456 20.06 -7.65 2.57
N THR A 457 20.20 -8.89 2.11
CA THR A 457 20.69 -9.17 0.76
C THR A 457 19.64 -8.87 -0.30
N VAL A 458 20.07 -8.72 -1.56
CA VAL A 458 19.17 -8.53 -2.71
C VAL A 458 18.20 -9.70 -2.85
N ASP A 459 18.66 -10.94 -2.67
CA ASP A 459 17.81 -12.14 -2.74
C ASP A 459 16.73 -12.14 -1.65
N GLU A 460 17.07 -11.76 -0.41
CA GLU A 460 16.10 -11.63 0.69
C GLU A 460 15.09 -10.50 0.41
N ALA A 461 15.52 -9.39 -0.18
CA ALA A 461 14.63 -8.28 -0.53
C ALA A 461 13.68 -8.66 -1.70
N LEU A 462 14.18 -9.37 -2.72
CA LEU A 462 13.33 -9.92 -3.79
C LEU A 462 12.33 -10.96 -3.24
N TYR A 463 12.76 -11.80 -2.29
CA TYR A 463 11.88 -12.74 -1.60
C TYR A 463 10.77 -12.03 -0.83
N ALA A 464 11.06 -10.88 -0.19
CA ALA A 464 10.07 -10.09 0.54
C ALA A 464 8.94 -9.56 -0.36
N TYR A 465 9.24 -9.21 -1.61
CA TYR A 465 8.28 -8.71 -2.61
C TYR A 465 7.66 -9.80 -3.49
N THR A 466 7.99 -11.07 -3.30
CA THR A 466 7.49 -12.21 -4.09
C THR A 466 6.89 -13.27 -3.18
N VAL A 467 7.68 -14.23 -2.71
CA VAL A 467 7.23 -15.38 -1.92
C VAL A 467 6.64 -14.98 -0.57
N ALA A 468 7.29 -14.04 0.15
CA ALA A 468 6.78 -13.58 1.43
C ALA A 468 5.48 -12.78 1.27
N GLY A 469 5.38 -11.94 0.23
CA GLY A 469 4.15 -11.24 -0.13
C GLY A 469 3.00 -12.21 -0.43
N ALA A 470 3.27 -13.24 -1.23
CA ALA A 470 2.29 -14.28 -1.53
C ALA A 470 1.82 -14.99 -0.25
N ARG A 471 2.74 -15.37 0.63
CA ARG A 471 2.42 -16.02 1.91
C ARG A 471 1.58 -15.11 2.82
N ALA A 472 1.92 -13.83 2.91
CA ALA A 472 1.18 -12.86 3.72
C ALA A 472 -0.25 -12.65 3.23
N CYS A 473 -0.48 -12.75 1.93
CA CYS A 473 -1.79 -12.64 1.28
C CYS A 473 -2.48 -14.00 1.05
N ARG A 474 -1.93 -15.12 1.54
CA ARG A 474 -2.46 -16.50 1.33
C ARG A 474 -2.55 -16.90 -0.14
N TRP A 475 -1.62 -16.43 -0.95
CA TRP A 475 -1.51 -16.72 -2.38
C TRP A 475 -0.36 -17.66 -2.74
N GLU A 476 0.37 -18.21 -1.75
CA GLU A 476 1.58 -19.02 -1.97
C GLU A 476 1.38 -20.25 -2.84
N ASP A 477 0.16 -20.80 -2.89
CA ASP A 477 -0.17 -21.93 -3.76
C ASP A 477 -0.36 -21.51 -5.22
N THR A 478 -0.55 -20.21 -5.47
CA THR A 478 -0.91 -19.69 -6.79
C THR A 478 0.05 -18.62 -7.34
N ALA A 479 0.87 -17.98 -6.50
CA ALA A 479 1.77 -16.89 -6.87
C ALA A 479 3.09 -16.93 -6.07
N GLY A 480 3.96 -15.94 -6.29
CA GLY A 480 5.19 -15.70 -5.54
C GLY A 480 6.42 -16.48 -6.00
N SER A 481 6.28 -17.54 -6.81
CA SER A 481 7.39 -18.23 -7.45
C SER A 481 6.99 -18.74 -8.85
N LEU A 482 7.98 -18.99 -9.73
CA LEU A 482 7.75 -19.53 -11.07
C LEU A 482 7.74 -21.06 -11.05
N THR A 483 6.92 -21.65 -10.20
CA THR A 483 6.79 -23.10 -10.02
C THR A 483 5.65 -23.61 -10.89
N PRO A 484 5.78 -24.79 -11.55
CA PRO A 484 4.70 -25.40 -12.29
C PRO A 484 3.42 -25.54 -11.48
N GLY A 485 2.27 -25.19 -12.09
CA GLY A 485 0.95 -25.14 -11.44
C GLY A 485 0.54 -23.74 -10.98
N LYS A 486 1.49 -22.86 -10.68
CA LYS A 486 1.20 -21.47 -10.29
C LYS A 486 0.79 -20.60 -11.47
N ARG A 487 0.25 -19.44 -11.19
CA ARG A 487 -0.12 -18.42 -12.19
C ARG A 487 1.13 -17.92 -12.91
N ALA A 488 1.01 -17.70 -14.19
CA ALA A 488 2.05 -17.07 -14.99
C ALA A 488 1.98 -15.53 -14.81
N ASP A 489 2.23 -15.09 -13.59
CA ASP A 489 2.35 -13.70 -13.19
C ASP A 489 3.84 -13.40 -13.07
N LEU A 490 4.38 -12.63 -14.03
CA LEU A 490 5.81 -12.45 -14.24
C LEU A 490 6.16 -10.98 -14.43
N VAL A 491 7.37 -10.60 -14.04
CA VAL A 491 8.00 -9.34 -14.44
C VAL A 491 9.27 -9.62 -15.23
N VAL A 492 9.42 -8.95 -16.36
CA VAL A 492 10.60 -9.00 -17.25
C VAL A 492 11.40 -7.72 -17.01
N LEU A 493 12.65 -7.88 -16.64
CA LEU A 493 13.58 -6.80 -16.32
C LEU A 493 14.71 -6.72 -17.34
N GLY A 494 15.17 -5.51 -17.64
CA GLY A 494 16.29 -5.26 -18.54
C GLY A 494 17.62 -5.80 -18.01
N ASP A 495 17.79 -5.85 -16.68
CA ASP A 495 19.00 -6.32 -16.01
C ASP A 495 18.68 -7.25 -14.83
N ASP A 496 19.68 -8.01 -14.37
CA ASP A 496 19.58 -8.86 -13.17
C ASP A 496 19.90 -8.03 -11.90
N PRO A 497 18.91 -7.78 -11.00
CA PRO A 497 19.13 -6.98 -9.79
C PRO A 497 20.23 -7.53 -8.87
N ARG A 498 20.63 -8.81 -9.02
CA ARG A 498 21.70 -9.44 -8.26
C ARG A 498 23.10 -9.21 -8.85
N ARG A 499 23.19 -8.58 -10.04
CA ARG A 499 24.43 -8.42 -10.79
C ARG A 499 24.81 -6.98 -11.05
N VAL A 500 23.87 -6.05 -10.91
CA VAL A 500 24.14 -4.60 -10.98
C VAL A 500 24.64 -4.10 -9.63
N ASP A 501 25.21 -2.91 -9.62
CA ASP A 501 25.49 -2.21 -8.37
C ASP A 501 24.17 -1.98 -7.61
N VAL A 502 24.20 -2.09 -6.29
CA VAL A 502 22.99 -1.95 -5.46
C VAL A 502 22.31 -0.60 -5.71
N SER A 503 23.10 0.46 -5.91
CA SER A 503 22.59 1.82 -6.19
C SER A 503 21.86 1.95 -7.54
N ALA A 504 22.02 0.99 -8.44
CA ALA A 504 21.38 0.96 -9.75
C ALA A 504 20.14 0.07 -9.82
N ILE A 505 19.82 -0.70 -8.78
CA ILE A 505 18.68 -1.63 -8.78
C ILE A 505 17.37 -0.91 -9.05
N GLY A 506 17.16 0.26 -8.45
CA GLY A 506 15.95 1.06 -8.58
C GLY A 506 15.73 1.65 -9.98
N ASP A 507 16.77 1.69 -10.81
CA ASP A 507 16.74 2.23 -12.16
C ASP A 507 16.67 1.13 -13.25
N ILE A 508 16.63 -0.16 -12.87
CA ILE A 508 16.42 -1.27 -13.80
C ILE A 508 15.06 -1.10 -14.50
N GLU A 509 15.07 -1.16 -15.82
CA GLU A 509 13.85 -1.06 -16.62
C GLU A 509 12.94 -2.27 -16.42
N VAL A 510 11.66 -2.03 -16.17
CA VAL A 510 10.60 -3.04 -16.28
C VAL A 510 10.17 -3.11 -17.75
N VAL A 511 10.67 -4.12 -18.47
CA VAL A 511 10.45 -4.29 -19.90
C VAL A 511 9.01 -4.74 -20.20
N ALA A 512 8.49 -5.66 -19.38
CA ALA A 512 7.12 -6.17 -19.51
C ALA A 512 6.63 -6.76 -18.17
N THR A 513 5.33 -6.74 -17.99
CA THR A 513 4.64 -7.40 -16.87
C THR A 513 3.57 -8.32 -17.44
N TYR A 514 3.55 -9.57 -17.01
CA TYR A 514 2.55 -10.56 -17.41
C TYR A 514 1.65 -10.89 -16.22
N VAL A 515 0.35 -10.86 -16.44
CA VAL A 515 -0.65 -11.33 -15.49
C VAL A 515 -1.50 -12.40 -16.15
N ASP A 516 -1.65 -13.53 -15.49
CA ASP A 516 -2.35 -14.72 -16.05
C ASP A 516 -1.80 -15.14 -17.43
N GLY A 517 -0.48 -15.00 -17.62
CA GLY A 517 0.24 -15.35 -18.85
C GLY A 517 0.01 -14.41 -20.04
N ARG A 518 -0.54 -13.22 -19.79
CA ARG A 518 -0.76 -12.19 -20.83
C ARG A 518 -0.02 -10.92 -20.42
N GLU A 519 0.57 -10.27 -21.39
CA GLU A 519 1.22 -9.00 -21.15
C GLU A 519 0.17 -7.96 -20.73
N ALA A 520 0.29 -7.48 -19.49
CA ALA A 520 -0.62 -6.52 -18.91
C ALA A 520 -0.33 -5.10 -19.45
N GLY A 521 -1.39 -4.32 -19.66
CA GLY A 521 -1.26 -2.96 -20.22
C GLY A 521 -1.37 -2.91 -21.75
N LYS A 522 -1.32 -4.03 -22.48
CA LYS A 522 -1.70 -4.07 -23.89
C LYS A 522 -3.22 -4.26 -24.05
N PRO A 523 -3.85 -3.62 -25.06
CA PRO A 523 -5.27 -3.85 -25.35
C PRO A 523 -5.50 -5.34 -25.63
N THR A 524 -6.52 -5.93 -25.04
CA THR A 524 -7.01 -7.27 -25.43
C THR A 524 -7.50 -7.19 -26.86
N MET A 525 -6.85 -7.93 -27.79
CA MET A 525 -7.36 -8.10 -29.15
C MET A 525 -8.66 -8.90 -29.15
#